data_9da25a00a45e34c736880ae2d2960f07
#
_entry.id   9da25a00a45e34c736880ae2d2960f07
#
_cell.length_a   1.000
_cell.length_b   1.000
_cell.length_c   1.000
_cell.angle_alpha   90.00
_cell.angle_beta   90.00
_cell.angle_gamma   90.00
#
_symmetry.space_group_name_H-M   'P 1'
#
loop_
_entity.id
_entity.type
_entity.pdbx_description
1 polymer ?
#
loop_
_entity_poly.entity_id
_entity_poly.type
_entity_poly.pdbx_seq_one_letter_code
_entity_poly.pdbx_strand_id
1 'polypeptide(L)'
;MKSLAKLTKGVIIVAMKTLIGSAPVLAGTFVYVSNADDGDIGVYSVQTDGSLKPGEHAKAANVVMPMAVSPDRRFLYAAARSKPYSVFVYAIDPNTGALKALSVSPLAESFPYISLDKTGRYLFGASYGSNMISVNAIGEDGRVAHEPLQMIPVGRNAHSIRTDESNKFVFVCTLGSDQIFQFTFDSKTGHLASNTPAVFLTKPALGPRHFITSSDNKFVYVLSELTGTVTTFSLNSDTGLLTEVSSASGLPPESKLVPGAPRGPVGTPGGPPPRNTDNDIWAADLHLTPNGKFLYMTERTNNSLASFSVDGASGKLIFLGSTPTENQPRGFAIDPKGRFLVVSGEKSDTISAYAIDETSGAVKLIGKYPAGKGANWVEIVSFD
;
A
#
# COMPACT_ATOMS: atom_id res chain seq x y z
N MET A 1 -17.26 -63.39 -72.14
CA MET A 1 -17.97 -62.18 -71.64
C MET A 1 -17.25 -61.79 -70.35
N LYS A 2 -16.50 -60.65 -70.40
CA LYS A 2 -15.67 -60.20 -69.29
C LYS A 2 -16.42 -59.15 -68.44
N SER A 3 -16.55 -59.40 -67.14
CA SER A 3 -17.12 -58.49 -66.16
C SER A 3 -16.03 -57.54 -65.66
N LEU A 4 -16.24 -56.23 -65.78
CA LEU A 4 -15.40 -55.19 -65.23
C LEU A 4 -15.85 -54.94 -63.78
N ALA A 5 -14.99 -55.14 -62.82
CA ALA A 5 -15.16 -54.69 -61.44
C ALA A 5 -14.67 -53.21 -61.32
N LYS A 6 -15.55 -52.29 -60.85
CA LYS A 6 -15.23 -50.91 -60.55
C LYS A 6 -14.65 -50.82 -59.12
N LEU A 7 -13.39 -50.38 -59.02
CA LEU A 7 -12.76 -49.99 -57.76
C LEU A 7 -13.21 -48.56 -57.38
N THR A 8 -13.92 -48.40 -56.31
CA THR A 8 -14.18 -47.11 -55.69
C THR A 8 -13.07 -46.79 -54.70
N LYS A 9 -12.32 -45.72 -55.00
CA LYS A 9 -11.28 -45.18 -54.06
C LYS A 9 -12.01 -44.34 -52.97
N GLY A 10 -12.04 -44.83 -51.76
CA GLY A 10 -12.48 -44.05 -50.60
C GLY A 10 -11.38 -43.08 -50.16
N VAL A 11 -11.70 -41.78 -50.13
CA VAL A 11 -10.82 -40.76 -49.59
C VAL A 11 -11.09 -40.72 -48.05
N ILE A 12 -10.09 -41.10 -47.25
CA ILE A 12 -10.13 -40.96 -45.79
C ILE A 12 -9.66 -39.52 -45.48
N ILE A 13 -10.56 -38.66 -45.09
CA ILE A 13 -10.25 -37.34 -44.52
C ILE A 13 -9.90 -37.53 -43.04
N VAL A 14 -8.60 -37.47 -42.73
CA VAL A 14 -8.12 -37.42 -41.34
C VAL A 14 -8.28 -35.97 -40.85
N ALA A 15 -9.30 -35.71 -40.03
CA ALA A 15 -9.46 -34.45 -39.36
C ALA A 15 -8.39 -34.34 -38.26
N MET A 16 -7.35 -33.56 -38.53
CA MET A 16 -6.35 -33.20 -37.54
C MET A 16 -6.95 -32.20 -36.58
N LYS A 17 -7.37 -32.65 -35.37
CA LYS A 17 -7.73 -31.78 -34.28
C LYS A 17 -6.46 -31.10 -33.78
N THR A 18 -6.26 -29.84 -34.16
CA THR A 18 -5.27 -28.96 -33.53
C THR A 18 -5.69 -28.76 -32.09
N LEU A 19 -5.03 -29.43 -31.17
CA LEU A 19 -5.03 -29.05 -29.74
C LEU A 19 -4.34 -27.69 -29.65
N ILE A 20 -5.12 -26.62 -29.54
CA ILE A 20 -4.61 -25.32 -29.06
C ILE A 20 -4.31 -25.56 -27.59
N GLY A 21 -3.09 -25.99 -27.29
CA GLY A 21 -2.56 -26.00 -25.93
C GLY A 21 -2.52 -24.54 -25.47
N SER A 22 -3.29 -24.19 -24.42
CA SER A 22 -3.07 -22.95 -23.70
C SER A 22 -1.60 -22.96 -23.26
N ALA A 23 -0.83 -21.98 -23.73
CA ALA A 23 0.50 -21.75 -23.19
C ALA A 23 0.41 -21.67 -21.68
N PRO A 24 1.32 -22.26 -20.91
CA PRO A 24 1.33 -22.11 -19.47
C PRO A 24 1.36 -20.62 -19.14
N VAL A 25 0.41 -20.17 -18.33
CA VAL A 25 0.42 -18.83 -17.76
C VAL A 25 1.74 -18.73 -17.00
N LEU A 26 2.68 -17.94 -17.49
CA LEU A 26 3.87 -17.60 -16.74
C LEU A 26 3.42 -16.64 -15.66
N ALA A 27 3.17 -17.19 -14.46
CA ALA A 27 2.89 -16.41 -13.28
C ALA A 27 4.00 -15.37 -13.11
N GLY A 28 3.65 -14.10 -12.89
CA GLY A 28 4.58 -12.99 -12.83
C GLY A 28 4.39 -12.14 -11.57
N THR A 29 5.43 -11.43 -11.20
CA THR A 29 5.36 -10.40 -10.15
C THR A 29 5.46 -9.03 -10.81
N PHE A 30 4.54 -8.13 -10.45
CA PHE A 30 4.45 -6.80 -11.05
C PHE A 30 4.46 -5.73 -9.97
N VAL A 31 5.04 -4.57 -10.30
CA VAL A 31 5.10 -3.38 -9.47
C VAL A 31 4.26 -2.29 -10.12
N TYR A 32 3.43 -1.63 -9.33
CA TYR A 32 2.64 -0.49 -9.73
C TYR A 32 3.09 0.73 -8.93
N VAL A 33 3.35 1.84 -9.62
CA VAL A 33 3.82 3.09 -8.99
C VAL A 33 2.93 4.23 -9.42
N SER A 34 2.26 4.89 -8.47
CA SER A 34 1.50 6.09 -8.78
C SER A 34 2.41 7.30 -8.93
N ASN A 35 2.25 8.04 -10.02
CA ASN A 35 3.00 9.22 -10.39
C ASN A 35 2.04 10.43 -10.31
N ALA A 36 2.06 11.13 -9.16
CA ALA A 36 1.05 12.15 -8.84
C ALA A 36 1.03 13.31 -9.82
N ASP A 37 2.20 13.77 -10.26
CA ASP A 37 2.34 14.95 -11.13
C ASP A 37 2.04 14.62 -12.59
N ASP A 38 2.37 13.39 -13.04
CA ASP A 38 2.05 12.91 -14.39
C ASP A 38 0.61 12.40 -14.50
N GLY A 39 -0.05 12.11 -13.37
CA GLY A 39 -1.44 11.63 -13.33
C GLY A 39 -1.61 10.23 -13.89
N ASP A 40 -0.64 9.36 -13.71
CA ASP A 40 -0.63 7.99 -14.21
C ASP A 40 -0.08 6.97 -13.20
N ILE A 41 -0.11 5.70 -13.59
CA ILE A 41 0.45 4.58 -12.83
C ILE A 41 1.43 3.85 -13.73
N GLY A 42 2.72 3.88 -13.37
CA GLY A 42 3.77 3.10 -14.02
C GLY A 42 3.66 1.63 -13.66
N VAL A 43 3.82 0.76 -14.65
CA VAL A 43 3.80 -0.71 -14.48
C VAL A 43 5.18 -1.26 -14.75
N TYR A 44 5.65 -2.17 -13.90
CA TYR A 44 6.95 -2.84 -14.08
C TYR A 44 6.80 -4.33 -13.82
N SER A 45 7.50 -5.17 -14.59
CA SER A 45 7.62 -6.60 -14.29
C SER A 45 8.91 -6.86 -13.51
N VAL A 46 8.81 -7.67 -12.45
CA VAL A 46 9.97 -8.10 -11.66
C VAL A 46 10.60 -9.31 -12.34
N GLN A 47 11.90 -9.23 -12.61
CA GLN A 47 12.68 -10.32 -13.17
C GLN A 47 13.14 -11.29 -12.07
N THR A 48 13.65 -12.44 -12.44
CA THR A 48 14.07 -13.50 -11.49
C THR A 48 15.19 -13.04 -10.52
N ASP A 49 16.00 -12.08 -10.95
CA ASP A 49 17.07 -11.47 -10.14
C ASP A 49 16.60 -10.25 -9.31
N GLY A 50 15.30 -9.94 -9.36
CA GLY A 50 14.69 -8.78 -8.69
C GLY A 50 14.85 -7.47 -9.47
N SER A 51 15.49 -7.46 -10.65
CA SER A 51 15.52 -6.29 -11.50
C SER A 51 14.13 -5.97 -12.06
N LEU A 52 13.89 -4.70 -12.39
CA LEU A 52 12.61 -4.24 -12.93
C LEU A 52 12.73 -3.98 -14.43
N LYS A 53 11.74 -4.45 -15.17
CA LYS A 53 11.56 -4.09 -16.57
C LYS A 53 10.35 -3.14 -16.65
N PRO A 54 10.56 -1.87 -17.06
CA PRO A 54 9.47 -0.93 -17.28
C PRO A 54 8.49 -1.45 -18.35
N GLY A 55 7.20 -1.24 -18.10
CA GLY A 55 6.09 -1.53 -19.00
C GLY A 55 5.33 -0.27 -19.39
N GLU A 56 4.04 -0.43 -19.66
CA GLU A 56 3.16 0.68 -20.02
C GLU A 56 2.72 1.47 -18.79
N HIS A 57 2.25 2.72 -19.02
CA HIS A 57 1.61 3.54 -18.01
C HIS A 57 0.10 3.51 -18.19
N ALA A 58 -0.63 3.35 -17.08
CA ALA A 58 -2.08 3.47 -17.06
C ALA A 58 -2.50 4.89 -16.65
N LYS A 59 -3.34 5.53 -17.46
CA LYS A 59 -3.84 6.88 -17.15
C LYS A 59 -4.75 6.87 -15.93
N ALA A 60 -4.59 7.90 -15.08
CA ALA A 60 -5.45 8.21 -13.95
C ALA A 60 -5.80 9.71 -13.99
N ALA A 61 -5.60 10.43 -12.91
CA ALA A 61 -5.74 11.88 -12.83
C ALA A 61 -4.60 12.50 -12.03
N ASN A 62 -4.42 13.79 -12.16
CA ASN A 62 -3.44 14.53 -11.37
C ASN A 62 -3.62 14.25 -9.88
N VAL A 63 -2.51 14.18 -9.15
CA VAL A 63 -2.46 13.86 -7.72
C VAL A 63 -3.04 12.47 -7.42
N VAL A 64 -2.88 11.49 -8.37
CA VAL A 64 -3.10 10.08 -8.04
C VAL A 64 -2.06 9.65 -7.02
N MET A 65 -2.50 9.10 -5.88
CA MET A 65 -1.59 8.79 -4.79
C MET A 65 -1.84 7.40 -4.20
N PRO A 66 -2.79 7.20 -3.24
CA PRO A 66 -2.90 5.90 -2.63
C PRO A 66 -3.49 4.89 -3.61
N MET A 67 -2.94 3.70 -3.55
CA MET A 67 -3.45 2.54 -4.26
C MET A 67 -3.78 1.41 -3.29
N ALA A 68 -4.61 0.48 -3.71
CA ALA A 68 -4.89 -0.76 -3.02
C ALA A 68 -5.22 -1.85 -4.05
N VAL A 69 -4.75 -3.07 -3.80
CA VAL A 69 -5.01 -4.23 -4.65
C VAL A 69 -6.08 -5.10 -3.99
N SER A 70 -7.03 -5.62 -4.79
CA SER A 70 -8.03 -6.56 -4.28
C SER A 70 -7.37 -7.84 -3.75
N PRO A 71 -7.92 -8.46 -2.69
CA PRO A 71 -7.35 -9.69 -2.11
C PRO A 71 -7.22 -10.84 -3.12
N ASP A 72 -8.10 -10.90 -4.11
CA ASP A 72 -8.07 -11.85 -5.23
C ASP A 72 -7.13 -11.44 -6.37
N ARG A 73 -6.46 -10.27 -6.23
CA ARG A 73 -5.48 -9.69 -7.17
C ARG A 73 -6.05 -9.34 -8.55
N ARG A 74 -7.37 -9.34 -8.72
CA ARG A 74 -8.00 -8.99 -10.00
C ARG A 74 -8.06 -7.51 -10.28
N PHE A 75 -8.07 -6.67 -9.24
CA PHE A 75 -8.31 -5.25 -9.36
C PHE A 75 -7.28 -4.41 -8.61
N LEU A 76 -6.92 -3.28 -9.22
CA LEU A 76 -6.18 -2.19 -8.58
C LEU A 76 -7.09 -0.97 -8.47
N TYR A 77 -7.13 -0.38 -7.30
CA TYR A 77 -7.84 0.85 -6.96
C TYR A 77 -6.81 1.96 -6.76
N ALA A 78 -7.03 3.12 -7.39
CA ALA A 78 -6.14 4.28 -7.25
C ALA A 78 -6.96 5.54 -7.00
N ALA A 79 -6.75 6.20 -5.88
CA ALA A 79 -7.48 7.42 -5.54
C ALA A 79 -6.75 8.66 -6.02
N ALA A 80 -7.49 9.54 -6.73
CA ALA A 80 -7.03 10.86 -7.13
C ALA A 80 -7.47 11.90 -6.11
N ARG A 81 -6.52 12.74 -5.69
CA ARG A 81 -6.72 13.79 -4.69
C ARG A 81 -6.94 15.18 -5.30
N SER A 82 -6.94 15.28 -6.63
CA SER A 82 -7.41 16.47 -7.36
C SER A 82 -8.94 16.44 -7.49
N LYS A 83 -9.57 17.61 -7.50
CA LYS A 83 -11.02 17.70 -7.74
C LYS A 83 -11.36 17.47 -9.21
N PRO A 84 -12.43 16.73 -9.52
CA PRO A 84 -13.30 16.01 -8.59
C PRO A 84 -12.59 14.77 -8.02
N TYR A 85 -12.66 14.59 -6.68
CA TYR A 85 -12.07 13.43 -6.03
C TYR A 85 -12.69 12.15 -6.55
N SER A 86 -11.85 11.17 -6.86
CA SER A 86 -12.32 9.94 -7.51
C SER A 86 -11.39 8.75 -7.24
N VAL A 87 -11.94 7.56 -7.35
CA VAL A 87 -11.18 6.31 -7.40
C VAL A 87 -11.26 5.71 -8.80
N PHE A 88 -10.10 5.44 -9.37
CA PHE A 88 -9.92 4.72 -10.63
C PHE A 88 -9.80 3.23 -10.32
N VAL A 89 -10.54 2.42 -11.05
CA VAL A 89 -10.51 0.97 -10.92
C VAL A 89 -9.96 0.36 -12.20
N TYR A 90 -8.98 -0.51 -12.05
CA TYR A 90 -8.36 -1.23 -13.16
C TYR A 90 -8.47 -2.74 -12.95
N ALA A 91 -8.75 -3.48 -14.01
CA ALA A 91 -8.49 -4.92 -14.02
C ALA A 91 -7.01 -5.17 -14.28
N ILE A 92 -6.42 -6.10 -13.54
CA ILE A 92 -5.03 -6.51 -13.69
C ILE A 92 -4.98 -7.73 -14.61
N ASP A 93 -4.18 -7.68 -15.67
CA ASP A 93 -3.86 -8.86 -16.45
C ASP A 93 -2.79 -9.68 -15.71
N PRO A 94 -3.09 -10.91 -15.27
CA PRO A 94 -2.17 -11.70 -14.46
C PRO A 94 -0.92 -12.17 -15.22
N ASN A 95 -0.92 -12.13 -16.58
CA ASN A 95 0.19 -12.56 -17.40
C ASN A 95 1.18 -11.44 -17.70
N THR A 96 0.68 -10.21 -17.83
CA THR A 96 1.46 -9.05 -18.28
C THR A 96 1.58 -7.95 -17.25
N GLY A 97 0.74 -7.98 -16.18
CA GLY A 97 0.59 -6.90 -15.22
C GLY A 97 -0.13 -5.67 -15.78
N ALA A 98 -0.55 -5.69 -17.04
CA ALA A 98 -1.21 -4.54 -17.66
C ALA A 98 -2.49 -4.15 -16.93
N LEU A 99 -2.72 -2.84 -16.81
CA LEU A 99 -3.88 -2.25 -16.16
C LEU A 99 -4.91 -1.84 -17.21
N LYS A 100 -6.08 -2.51 -17.20
CA LYS A 100 -7.21 -2.16 -18.05
C LYS A 100 -8.22 -1.35 -17.24
N ALA A 101 -8.43 -0.09 -17.61
CA ALA A 101 -9.43 0.77 -16.95
C ALA A 101 -10.84 0.15 -17.01
N LEU A 102 -11.52 0.08 -15.86
CA LEU A 102 -12.88 -0.45 -15.72
C LEU A 102 -13.88 0.64 -15.39
N SER A 103 -13.59 1.48 -14.41
CA SER A 103 -14.49 2.53 -13.95
C SER A 103 -13.73 3.65 -13.25
N VAL A 104 -14.41 4.78 -13.13
CA VAL A 104 -14.05 5.89 -12.26
C VAL A 104 -15.29 6.19 -11.42
N SER A 105 -15.14 6.14 -10.10
CA SER A 105 -16.23 6.46 -9.17
C SER A 105 -15.85 7.70 -8.35
N PRO A 106 -16.80 8.61 -8.07
CA PRO A 106 -16.56 9.76 -7.23
C PRO A 106 -16.22 9.32 -5.81
N LEU A 107 -15.37 10.09 -5.14
CA LEU A 107 -15.10 9.97 -3.72
C LEU A 107 -15.62 11.23 -3.01
N ALA A 108 -16.19 11.05 -1.81
CA ALA A 108 -16.74 12.16 -1.04
C ALA A 108 -15.66 13.15 -0.62
N GLU A 109 -14.40 12.68 -0.42
CA GLU A 109 -13.30 13.47 0.11
C GLU A 109 -11.96 13.12 -0.55
N SER A 110 -10.94 13.95 -0.30
CA SER A 110 -9.55 13.68 -0.65
C SER A 110 -8.95 12.68 0.32
N PHE A 111 -8.64 11.48 -0.13
CA PHE A 111 -8.04 10.43 0.70
C PHE A 111 -6.55 10.27 0.41
N PRO A 112 -5.63 10.62 1.33
CA PRO A 112 -4.21 10.25 1.25
C PRO A 112 -3.95 8.77 1.52
N TYR A 113 -4.95 8.03 1.94
CA TYR A 113 -4.89 6.59 2.21
C TYR A 113 -6.20 5.92 1.86
N ILE A 114 -6.12 4.82 1.11
CA ILE A 114 -7.22 3.87 0.91
C ILE A 114 -6.75 2.47 1.26
N SER A 115 -7.67 1.61 1.65
CA SER A 115 -7.44 0.18 1.82
C SER A 115 -8.70 -0.61 1.53
N LEU A 116 -8.58 -1.93 1.45
CA LEU A 116 -9.69 -2.84 1.29
C LEU A 116 -9.86 -3.70 2.55
N ASP A 117 -11.06 -4.13 2.81
CA ASP A 117 -11.30 -5.21 3.74
C ASP A 117 -10.77 -6.54 3.18
N LYS A 118 -10.59 -7.56 4.02
CA LYS A 118 -10.02 -8.84 3.59
C LYS A 118 -10.90 -9.64 2.62
N THR A 119 -12.17 -9.26 2.47
CA THR A 119 -13.07 -9.87 1.47
C THR A 119 -13.05 -9.14 0.12
N GLY A 120 -12.48 -7.94 0.06
CA GLY A 120 -12.48 -7.06 -1.12
C GLY A 120 -13.84 -6.46 -1.44
N ARG A 121 -14.81 -6.50 -0.51
CA ARG A 121 -16.14 -5.95 -0.71
C ARG A 121 -16.31 -4.51 -0.26
N TYR A 122 -15.34 -3.97 0.45
CA TYR A 122 -15.39 -2.62 0.98
C TYR A 122 -14.07 -1.89 0.79
N LEU A 123 -14.18 -0.66 0.28
CA LEU A 123 -13.10 0.30 0.19
C LEU A 123 -13.20 1.25 1.38
N PHE A 124 -12.13 1.35 2.15
CA PHE A 124 -11.97 2.34 3.20
C PHE A 124 -11.15 3.53 2.71
N GLY A 125 -11.51 4.73 3.15
CA GLY A 125 -10.76 5.95 2.91
C GLY A 125 -10.54 6.75 4.19
N ALA A 126 -9.34 7.31 4.38
CA ALA A 126 -9.04 8.25 5.46
C ALA A 126 -8.75 9.64 4.86
N SER A 127 -9.47 10.68 5.31
CA SER A 127 -9.30 12.05 4.81
C SER A 127 -8.56 12.92 5.81
N TYR A 128 -7.37 13.37 5.38
CA TYR A 128 -6.49 14.25 6.15
C TYR A 128 -7.08 15.65 6.36
N GLY A 129 -7.68 16.20 5.29
CA GLY A 129 -8.22 17.56 5.33
C GLY A 129 -9.57 17.67 6.02
N SER A 130 -10.42 16.65 5.86
CA SER A 130 -11.79 16.66 6.40
C SER A 130 -11.93 15.95 7.75
N ASN A 131 -10.85 15.31 8.24
CA ASN A 131 -10.86 14.60 9.53
C ASN A 131 -11.95 13.52 9.61
N MET A 132 -12.09 12.77 8.55
CA MET A 132 -13.14 11.77 8.37
C MET A 132 -12.59 10.48 7.78
N ILE A 133 -13.33 9.41 7.98
CA ILE A 133 -13.16 8.14 7.26
C ILE A 133 -14.41 7.83 6.46
N SER A 134 -14.26 7.06 5.39
CA SER A 134 -15.37 6.54 4.60
C SER A 134 -15.30 5.02 4.42
N VAL A 135 -16.47 4.42 4.24
CA VAL A 135 -16.65 3.04 3.79
C VAL A 135 -17.51 3.06 2.55
N ASN A 136 -16.99 2.55 1.44
CA ASN A 136 -17.73 2.41 0.19
C ASN A 136 -17.86 0.93 -0.18
N ALA A 137 -19.02 0.51 -0.64
CA ALA A 137 -19.21 -0.86 -1.12
C ALA A 137 -18.50 -1.07 -2.47
N ILE A 138 -18.02 -2.30 -2.69
CA ILE A 138 -17.44 -2.76 -3.94
C ILE A 138 -18.31 -3.90 -4.47
N GLY A 139 -18.73 -3.79 -5.73
CA GLY A 139 -19.47 -4.84 -6.43
C GLY A 139 -18.60 -6.03 -6.82
N GLU A 140 -19.20 -7.15 -7.19
CA GLU A 140 -18.49 -8.36 -7.65
C GLU A 140 -17.67 -8.12 -8.93
N ASP A 141 -18.04 -7.09 -9.70
CA ASP A 141 -17.33 -6.61 -10.88
C ASP A 141 -16.17 -5.65 -10.56
N GLY A 142 -15.87 -5.45 -9.28
CA GLY A 142 -14.81 -4.58 -8.77
C GLY A 142 -15.16 -3.10 -8.72
N ARG A 143 -16.34 -2.67 -9.17
CA ARG A 143 -16.71 -1.25 -9.16
C ARG A 143 -17.04 -0.75 -7.76
N VAL A 144 -16.56 0.44 -7.45
CA VAL A 144 -16.85 1.12 -6.18
C VAL A 144 -18.18 1.87 -6.30
N ALA A 145 -19.03 1.71 -5.30
CA ALA A 145 -20.30 2.44 -5.22
C ALA A 145 -20.07 3.95 -5.08
N HIS A 146 -20.91 4.76 -5.72
CA HIS A 146 -20.80 6.21 -5.72
C HIS A 146 -21.03 6.80 -4.33
N GLU A 147 -22.05 6.30 -3.63
CA GLU A 147 -22.38 6.77 -2.30
C GLU A 147 -21.66 5.92 -1.25
N PRO A 148 -21.01 6.53 -0.25
CA PRO A 148 -20.45 5.80 0.87
C PRO A 148 -21.55 5.18 1.74
N LEU A 149 -21.29 3.98 2.26
CA LEU A 149 -22.13 3.36 3.29
C LEU A 149 -22.06 4.13 4.62
N GLN A 150 -20.88 4.65 4.93
CA GLN A 150 -20.62 5.43 6.13
C GLN A 150 -19.60 6.53 5.85
N MET A 151 -19.84 7.69 6.48
CA MET A 151 -18.88 8.78 6.67
C MET A 151 -18.80 9.05 8.17
N ILE A 152 -17.65 8.81 8.79
CA ILE A 152 -17.48 8.88 10.25
C ILE A 152 -16.45 9.96 10.59
N PRO A 153 -16.82 11.01 11.36
CA PRO A 153 -15.85 11.96 11.90
C PRO A 153 -14.88 11.27 12.86
N VAL A 154 -13.60 11.61 12.73
CA VAL A 154 -12.53 11.13 13.60
C VAL A 154 -11.61 12.29 14.02
N GLY A 155 -10.48 11.99 14.63
CA GLY A 155 -9.52 13.02 15.04
C GLY A 155 -8.86 13.74 13.84
N ARG A 156 -8.18 14.85 14.15
CA ARG A 156 -7.54 15.70 13.12
C ARG A 156 -6.50 14.92 12.31
N ASN A 157 -6.50 15.20 11.00
CA ASN A 157 -5.54 14.66 10.05
C ASN A 157 -5.56 13.13 10.00
N ALA A 158 -6.73 12.52 9.78
CA ALA A 158 -6.86 11.09 9.57
C ALA A 158 -5.98 10.67 8.38
N HIS A 159 -5.01 9.77 8.64
CA HIS A 159 -3.97 9.47 7.65
C HIS A 159 -3.97 8.04 7.15
N SER A 160 -4.42 7.08 7.93
CA SER A 160 -4.55 5.68 7.49
C SER A 160 -5.75 4.99 8.14
N ILE A 161 -6.29 4.01 7.43
CA ILE A 161 -7.38 3.14 7.87
C ILE A 161 -7.18 1.75 7.29
N ARG A 162 -7.20 0.70 8.12
CA ARG A 162 -7.10 -0.70 7.69
C ARG A 162 -7.81 -1.62 8.67
N THR A 163 -8.23 -2.80 8.18
CA THR A 163 -8.62 -3.93 9.04
C THR A 163 -7.40 -4.61 9.65
N ASP A 164 -7.62 -5.29 10.75
CA ASP A 164 -6.73 -6.33 11.27
C ASP A 164 -6.73 -7.57 10.36
N GLU A 165 -5.87 -8.56 10.62
CA GLU A 165 -5.80 -9.77 9.79
C GLU A 165 -7.04 -10.67 9.92
N SER A 166 -7.80 -10.56 11.02
CA SER A 166 -9.07 -11.29 11.21
C SER A 166 -10.28 -10.68 10.51
N ASN A 167 -10.14 -9.47 9.96
CA ASN A 167 -11.23 -8.69 9.35
C ASN A 167 -12.38 -8.35 10.32
N LYS A 168 -12.11 -8.32 11.63
CA LYS A 168 -13.11 -8.00 12.67
C LYS A 168 -12.95 -6.61 13.25
N PHE A 169 -11.76 -6.04 13.16
CA PHE A 169 -11.43 -4.74 13.74
C PHE A 169 -10.82 -3.83 12.70
N VAL A 170 -11.07 -2.54 12.86
CA VAL A 170 -10.50 -1.48 12.00
C VAL A 170 -9.82 -0.45 12.87
N PHE A 171 -8.61 -0.07 12.48
CA PHE A 171 -7.86 0.98 13.13
C PHE A 171 -7.72 2.19 12.21
N VAL A 172 -7.69 3.38 12.81
CA VAL A 172 -7.49 4.65 12.10
C VAL A 172 -6.46 5.49 12.85
N CYS A 173 -5.37 5.85 12.19
CA CYS A 173 -4.39 6.77 12.74
C CYS A 173 -4.77 8.21 12.40
N THR A 174 -4.79 9.11 13.40
CA THR A 174 -5.07 10.53 13.23
C THR A 174 -3.89 11.36 13.72
N LEU A 175 -3.06 11.77 12.75
CA LEU A 175 -1.75 12.36 12.93
C LEU A 175 -1.80 13.65 13.76
N GLY A 176 -2.77 14.52 13.49
CA GLY A 176 -2.85 15.84 14.13
C GLY A 176 -3.51 15.84 15.50
N SER A 177 -4.05 14.72 15.95
CA SER A 177 -4.66 14.57 17.28
C SER A 177 -4.00 13.52 18.16
N ASP A 178 -2.92 12.88 17.68
CA ASP A 178 -2.19 11.84 18.42
C ASP A 178 -3.11 10.69 18.91
N GLN A 179 -3.98 10.20 18.01
CA GLN A 179 -4.98 9.20 18.35
C GLN A 179 -4.97 8.03 17.38
N ILE A 180 -5.29 6.83 17.90
CA ILE A 180 -5.63 5.65 17.13
C ILE A 180 -7.06 5.28 17.46
N PHE A 181 -7.96 5.45 16.49
CA PHE A 181 -9.35 5.01 16.66
C PHE A 181 -9.45 3.51 16.48
N GLN A 182 -10.30 2.89 17.26
CA GLN A 182 -10.54 1.45 17.31
C GLN A 182 -12.01 1.19 17.02
N PHE A 183 -12.29 0.41 15.96
CA PHE A 183 -13.65 0.04 15.56
C PHE A 183 -13.81 -1.47 15.52
N THR A 184 -15.01 -1.95 15.79
CA THR A 184 -15.45 -3.27 15.34
C THR A 184 -15.97 -3.16 13.90
N PHE A 185 -15.81 -4.20 13.13
CA PHE A 185 -16.19 -4.24 11.72
C PHE A 185 -17.10 -5.43 11.43
N ASP A 186 -18.29 -5.16 10.91
CA ASP A 186 -19.17 -6.20 10.36
C ASP A 186 -18.89 -6.39 8.87
N SER A 187 -18.12 -7.40 8.52
CA SER A 187 -17.76 -7.70 7.14
C SER A 187 -18.94 -8.16 6.27
N LYS A 188 -20.14 -8.39 6.81
CA LYS A 188 -21.34 -8.73 6.03
C LYS A 188 -22.03 -7.48 5.53
N THR A 189 -22.06 -6.42 6.34
CA THR A 189 -22.78 -5.18 6.06
C THR A 189 -21.86 -4.02 5.69
N GLY A 190 -20.55 -4.13 5.98
CA GLY A 190 -19.58 -3.05 5.82
C GLY A 190 -19.60 -2.01 6.94
N HIS A 191 -20.39 -2.24 8.00
CA HIS A 191 -20.55 -1.27 9.08
C HIS A 191 -19.40 -1.30 10.09
N LEU A 192 -18.93 -0.09 10.42
CA LEU A 192 -18.02 0.20 11.51
C LEU A 192 -18.82 0.69 12.72
N ALA A 193 -18.53 0.13 13.89
CA ALA A 193 -19.02 0.64 15.18
C ALA A 193 -17.83 0.93 16.10
N SER A 194 -17.91 2.04 16.86
CA SER A 194 -16.84 2.39 17.81
C SER A 194 -16.66 1.29 18.84
N ASN A 195 -15.40 0.95 19.12
CA ASN A 195 -15.04 0.02 20.18
C ASN A 195 -15.15 0.72 21.57
N THR A 196 -14.92 -0.01 22.65
CA THR A 196 -14.91 0.54 24.01
C THR A 196 -13.62 0.12 24.73
N PRO A 197 -12.65 1.05 24.96
CA PRO A 197 -12.64 2.45 24.53
C PRO A 197 -12.53 2.63 23.00
N ALA A 198 -13.14 3.71 22.49
CA ALA A 198 -13.14 4.02 21.05
C ALA A 198 -11.77 4.47 20.52
N VAL A 199 -10.91 4.98 21.41
CA VAL A 199 -9.65 5.64 21.04
C VAL A 199 -8.54 5.21 21.98
N PHE A 200 -7.38 4.90 21.40
CA PHE A 200 -6.11 4.86 22.11
C PHE A 200 -5.41 6.22 21.94
N LEU A 201 -5.06 6.88 23.06
CA LEU A 201 -4.30 8.12 23.04
C LEU A 201 -2.80 7.79 23.04
N THR A 202 -2.08 8.21 22.01
CA THR A 202 -0.63 8.11 22.00
C THR A 202 0.02 9.23 22.82
N LYS A 203 1.33 9.19 23.00
CA LYS A 203 2.05 10.33 23.55
C LYS A 203 1.86 11.55 22.66
N PRO A 204 1.83 12.77 23.22
CA PRO A 204 1.68 14.00 22.44
C PRO A 204 2.80 14.19 21.44
N ALA A 205 2.46 14.76 20.28
CA ALA A 205 3.38 15.10 19.19
C ALA A 205 4.12 13.92 18.55
N LEU A 206 3.58 12.69 18.63
CA LEU A 206 4.06 11.55 17.87
C LEU A 206 3.59 11.61 16.41
N GLY A 207 2.34 11.97 16.17
CA GLY A 207 1.73 11.98 14.85
C GLY A 207 1.60 10.59 14.24
N PRO A 208 0.74 9.69 14.80
CA PRO A 208 0.52 8.35 14.25
C PRO A 208 0.02 8.46 12.80
N ARG A 209 0.68 7.76 11.87
CA ARG A 209 0.49 7.96 10.43
C ARG A 209 0.02 6.70 9.72
N HIS A 210 0.94 5.80 9.41
CA HIS A 210 0.66 4.49 8.82
C HIS A 210 0.88 3.40 9.85
N PHE A 211 0.24 2.26 9.65
CA PHE A 211 0.43 1.10 10.51
C PHE A 211 0.28 -0.19 9.72
N ILE A 212 0.82 -1.26 10.27
CA ILE A 212 0.69 -2.62 9.74
C ILE A 212 0.46 -3.60 10.88
N THR A 213 -0.35 -4.62 10.63
CA THR A 213 -0.60 -5.73 11.57
C THR A 213 0.34 -6.89 11.25
N SER A 214 0.85 -7.59 12.27
CA SER A 214 1.59 -8.84 12.07
C SER A 214 0.70 -9.92 11.46
N SER A 215 1.28 -10.80 10.65
CA SER A 215 0.52 -11.86 9.95
C SER A 215 -0.20 -12.83 10.90
N ASP A 216 0.29 -12.98 12.13
CA ASP A 216 -0.33 -13.77 13.19
C ASP A 216 -1.37 -12.99 14.01
N ASN A 217 -1.64 -11.75 13.63
CA ASN A 217 -2.61 -10.82 14.23
C ASN A 217 -2.37 -10.50 15.71
N LYS A 218 -1.12 -10.66 16.22
CA LYS A 218 -0.79 -10.37 17.62
C LYS A 218 -0.33 -8.95 17.86
N PHE A 219 0.30 -8.33 16.86
CA PHE A 219 0.92 -7.02 16.98
C PHE A 219 0.45 -6.06 15.91
N VAL A 220 0.37 -4.78 16.28
CA VAL A 220 0.18 -3.65 15.38
C VAL A 220 1.38 -2.71 15.54
N TYR A 221 2.04 -2.40 14.43
CA TYR A 221 3.18 -1.50 14.36
C TYR A 221 2.71 -0.17 13.79
N VAL A 222 2.83 0.90 14.55
CA VAL A 222 2.38 2.24 14.16
C VAL A 222 3.56 3.17 13.99
N LEU A 223 3.71 3.72 12.79
CA LEU A 223 4.71 4.72 12.45
C LEU A 223 4.24 6.10 12.91
N SER A 224 5.11 6.82 13.61
CA SER A 224 4.93 8.21 14.01
C SER A 224 5.66 9.13 13.03
N GLU A 225 4.91 9.93 12.25
CA GLU A 225 5.48 10.84 11.24
C GLU A 225 6.44 11.85 11.83
N LEU A 226 6.10 12.39 13.02
CA LEU A 226 6.76 13.56 13.58
C LEU A 226 8.00 13.24 14.40
N THR A 227 8.20 11.98 14.75
CA THR A 227 9.33 11.52 15.60
C THR A 227 10.18 10.43 14.94
N GLY A 228 9.75 9.87 13.79
CA GLY A 228 10.45 8.78 13.13
C GLY A 228 10.54 7.51 13.98
N THR A 229 9.57 7.31 14.87
CA THR A 229 9.50 6.12 15.73
C THR A 229 8.44 5.16 15.24
N VAL A 230 8.64 3.86 15.50
CA VAL A 230 7.63 2.83 15.33
C VAL A 230 7.25 2.31 16.70
N THR A 231 5.97 2.44 17.07
CA THR A 231 5.42 1.92 18.32
C THR A 231 4.76 0.57 18.06
N THR A 232 5.15 -0.43 18.83
CA THR A 232 4.53 -1.77 18.84
C THR A 232 3.39 -1.78 19.85
N PHE A 233 2.24 -2.25 19.40
CA PHE A 233 1.07 -2.55 20.23
C PHE A 233 0.78 -4.04 20.17
N SER A 234 0.41 -4.65 21.29
CA SER A 234 -0.26 -5.94 21.28
C SER A 234 -1.74 -5.73 20.96
N LEU A 235 -2.30 -6.63 20.15
CA LEU A 235 -3.72 -6.65 19.76
C LEU A 235 -4.42 -7.76 20.52
N ASN A 236 -5.46 -7.40 21.27
CA ASN A 236 -6.36 -8.38 21.86
C ASN A 236 -7.33 -8.90 20.78
N SER A 237 -7.20 -10.16 20.40
CA SER A 237 -7.96 -10.79 19.30
C SER A 237 -9.47 -10.89 19.56
N ASP A 238 -9.90 -10.81 20.81
CA ASP A 238 -11.31 -10.94 21.18
C ASP A 238 -12.01 -9.57 21.23
N THR A 239 -11.28 -8.55 21.69
CA THR A 239 -11.84 -7.22 21.91
C THR A 239 -11.42 -6.19 20.87
N GLY A 240 -10.33 -6.45 20.10
CA GLY A 240 -9.76 -5.49 19.17
C GLY A 240 -9.07 -4.29 19.84
N LEU A 241 -8.75 -4.39 21.12
CA LEU A 241 -8.10 -3.30 21.85
C LEU A 241 -6.59 -3.40 21.77
N LEU A 242 -5.95 -2.23 21.64
CA LEU A 242 -4.51 -2.08 21.57
C LEU A 242 -3.92 -1.80 22.96
N THR A 243 -2.75 -2.40 23.24
CA THR A 243 -1.93 -2.08 24.43
C THR A 243 -0.50 -1.82 23.98
N GLU A 244 0.07 -0.65 24.36
CA GLU A 244 1.46 -0.30 24.01
C GLU A 244 2.45 -1.28 24.64
N VAL A 245 3.37 -1.79 23.82
CA VAL A 245 4.43 -2.71 24.23
C VAL A 245 5.78 -2.00 24.31
N SER A 246 6.16 -1.31 23.23
CA SER A 246 7.46 -0.64 23.13
C SER A 246 7.46 0.34 21.96
N SER A 247 8.48 1.20 21.91
CA SER A 247 8.74 2.08 20.77
C SER A 247 10.23 2.04 20.41
N ALA A 248 10.54 2.07 19.12
CA ALA A 248 11.90 2.09 18.59
C ALA A 248 12.06 3.24 17.59
N SER A 249 13.22 3.93 17.64
CA SER A 249 13.55 4.97 16.65
C SER A 249 14.05 4.35 15.37
N GLY A 250 13.60 4.87 14.21
CA GLY A 250 14.15 4.57 12.89
C GLY A 250 15.25 5.52 12.45
N LEU A 251 15.67 6.41 13.35
CA LEU A 251 16.74 7.35 13.08
C LEU A 251 18.03 6.84 13.72
N PRO A 252 19.19 6.95 13.03
CA PRO A 252 20.46 6.63 13.62
C PRO A 252 20.76 7.58 14.79
N PRO A 253 21.54 7.15 15.80
CA PRO A 253 21.82 7.95 17.00
C PRO A 253 22.45 9.32 16.72
N GLU A 254 23.21 9.45 15.63
CA GLU A 254 23.86 10.68 15.18
C GLU A 254 22.96 11.61 14.37
N SER A 255 21.68 11.24 14.15
CA SER A 255 20.73 12.04 13.40
C SER A 255 20.58 13.45 14.01
N LYS A 256 20.64 14.46 13.15
CA LYS A 256 20.44 15.87 13.52
C LYS A 256 19.00 16.35 13.24
N LEU A 257 18.12 15.45 12.83
CA LEU A 257 16.70 15.77 12.61
C LEU A 257 16.03 16.08 13.95
N VAL A 258 15.09 16.99 13.91
CA VAL A 258 14.31 17.44 15.07
C VAL A 258 12.84 17.02 14.91
N PRO A 259 12.08 16.86 16.00
CA PRO A 259 10.67 16.51 15.90
C PRO A 259 9.91 17.46 14.97
N GLY A 260 9.16 16.88 14.04
CA GLY A 260 8.33 17.59 13.08
C GLY A 260 7.03 18.15 13.68
N ALA A 261 6.19 18.69 12.81
CA ALA A 261 4.83 19.12 13.17
C ALA A 261 3.87 18.74 12.03
N PRO A 262 2.57 18.57 12.31
CA PRO A 262 1.58 18.32 11.26
C PRO A 262 1.64 19.42 10.20
N ARG A 263 1.77 19.03 8.92
CA ARG A 263 1.85 19.97 7.81
C ARG A 263 0.43 20.33 7.36
N GLY A 264 0.12 21.63 7.36
CA GLY A 264 -1.14 22.13 6.82
C GLY A 264 -1.16 22.09 5.29
N PRO A 265 -2.34 22.32 4.67
CA PRO A 265 -2.41 22.57 3.24
C PRO A 265 -1.54 23.77 2.88
N VAL A 266 -0.72 23.63 1.84
CA VAL A 266 0.12 24.72 1.34
C VAL A 266 -0.78 25.89 0.91
N GLY A 267 -0.47 27.12 1.41
CA GLY A 267 -1.14 28.34 0.96
C GLY A 267 -2.43 28.71 1.70
N THR A 268 -2.62 28.28 2.95
CA THR A 268 -3.74 28.78 3.77
C THR A 268 -3.55 30.27 4.06
N PRO A 269 -4.39 31.19 3.56
CA PRO A 269 -4.29 32.60 3.86
C PRO A 269 -4.43 32.88 5.36
N GLY A 270 -3.52 33.68 5.95
CA GLY A 270 -3.56 34.05 7.36
C GLY A 270 -2.97 33.03 8.33
N GLY A 271 -2.34 31.97 7.84
CA GLY A 271 -1.55 31.05 8.67
C GLY A 271 -0.27 31.70 9.23
N PRO A 272 0.34 31.12 10.29
CA PRO A 272 1.64 31.58 10.76
C PRO A 272 2.68 31.51 9.63
N PRO A 273 3.73 32.37 9.65
CA PRO A 273 4.77 32.30 8.65
C PRO A 273 5.36 30.89 8.58
N PRO A 274 5.72 30.40 7.38
CA PRO A 274 6.28 29.08 7.24
C PRO A 274 7.57 28.98 8.07
N ARG A 275 7.58 28.07 9.06
CA ARG A 275 8.82 27.74 9.77
C ARG A 275 9.74 26.96 8.83
N ASN A 276 11.06 27.05 9.05
CA ASN A 276 12.00 26.18 8.37
C ASN A 276 11.73 24.71 8.81
N THR A 277 11.48 23.85 7.86
CA THR A 277 11.18 22.43 8.07
C THR A 277 12.27 21.51 7.48
N ASP A 278 13.41 22.06 7.06
CA ASP A 278 14.46 21.31 6.36
C ASP A 278 15.06 20.18 7.20
N ASN A 279 15.03 20.33 8.54
CA ASN A 279 15.52 19.34 9.47
C ASN A 279 14.39 18.62 10.25
N ASP A 280 13.14 18.82 9.87
CA ASP A 280 12.04 18.12 10.52
C ASP A 280 12.04 16.65 10.17
N ILE A 281 11.89 15.82 11.18
CA ILE A 281 11.54 14.41 10.99
C ILE A 281 10.23 14.36 10.20
N TRP A 282 10.24 13.56 9.15
CA TRP A 282 9.08 13.41 8.27
C TRP A 282 8.95 11.98 7.76
N ALA A 283 8.79 11.03 8.70
CA ALA A 283 8.63 9.63 8.37
C ALA A 283 7.36 9.37 7.54
N ALA A 284 7.36 8.37 6.67
CA ALA A 284 6.27 8.22 5.73
C ALA A 284 5.58 6.85 5.77
N ASP A 285 6.27 5.78 5.48
CA ASP A 285 5.63 4.48 5.26
C ASP A 285 6.36 3.38 6.04
N LEU A 286 5.66 2.27 6.31
CA LEU A 286 6.25 1.10 6.93
C LEU A 286 5.65 -0.18 6.38
N HIS A 287 6.50 -1.21 6.22
CA HIS A 287 6.09 -2.54 5.83
C HIS A 287 6.85 -3.61 6.61
N LEU A 288 6.16 -4.71 6.90
CA LEU A 288 6.68 -5.90 7.54
C LEU A 288 6.96 -6.95 6.47
N THR A 289 8.07 -7.69 6.57
CA THR A 289 8.30 -8.85 5.70
C THR A 289 7.20 -9.90 5.94
N PRO A 290 6.81 -10.69 4.93
CA PRO A 290 5.75 -11.70 5.07
C PRO A 290 6.03 -12.75 6.16
N ASN A 291 7.32 -13.04 6.42
CA ASN A 291 7.75 -13.94 7.50
C ASN A 291 7.77 -13.28 8.89
N GLY A 292 7.43 -11.98 8.99
CA GLY A 292 7.36 -11.23 10.23
C GLY A 292 8.70 -10.93 10.90
N LYS A 293 9.85 -11.21 10.26
CA LYS A 293 11.17 -11.06 10.89
C LYS A 293 11.76 -9.66 10.83
N PHE A 294 11.40 -8.88 9.80
CA PHE A 294 11.97 -7.55 9.58
C PHE A 294 10.87 -6.54 9.25
N LEU A 295 11.06 -5.33 9.76
CA LEU A 295 10.23 -4.19 9.45
C LEU A 295 11.11 -3.09 8.84
N TYR A 296 10.59 -2.40 7.83
CA TYR A 296 11.24 -1.26 7.20
C TYR A 296 10.35 -0.03 7.30
N MET A 297 10.97 1.15 7.34
CA MET A 297 10.26 2.43 7.25
C MET A 297 11.04 3.45 6.42
N THR A 298 10.34 4.35 5.74
CA THR A 298 10.93 5.47 5.01
C THR A 298 10.93 6.75 5.83
N GLU A 299 12.02 7.53 5.70
CA GLU A 299 12.18 8.87 6.26
C GLU A 299 12.50 9.86 5.14
N ARG A 300 11.61 10.87 4.94
CA ARG A 300 11.63 11.73 3.77
C ARG A 300 12.68 12.84 3.81
N THR A 301 13.06 13.30 4.98
CA THR A 301 14.03 14.40 5.14
C THR A 301 15.45 13.91 4.94
N ASN A 302 15.76 12.74 5.49
CA ASN A 302 17.07 12.07 5.32
C ASN A 302 17.20 11.30 4.00
N ASN A 303 16.11 11.12 3.25
CA ASN A 303 16.10 10.26 2.07
C ASN A 303 16.55 8.83 2.39
N SER A 304 15.95 8.23 3.40
CA SER A 304 16.44 6.95 3.93
C SER A 304 15.35 5.90 4.13
N LEU A 305 15.79 4.63 4.10
CA LEU A 305 15.05 3.44 4.46
C LEU A 305 15.67 2.85 5.72
N ALA A 306 14.99 2.89 6.85
CA ALA A 306 15.40 2.28 8.10
C ALA A 306 14.95 0.82 8.17
N SER A 307 15.78 -0.04 8.75
CA SER A 307 15.55 -1.48 8.94
C SER A 307 15.51 -1.83 10.40
N PHE A 308 14.61 -2.75 10.77
CA PHE A 308 14.48 -3.30 12.11
C PHE A 308 14.37 -4.82 12.06
N SER A 309 14.94 -5.52 13.04
CA SER A 309 14.55 -6.88 13.36
C SER A 309 13.36 -6.88 14.31
N VAL A 310 12.52 -7.91 14.19
CA VAL A 310 11.32 -8.10 15.01
C VAL A 310 11.53 -9.31 15.91
N ASP A 311 11.39 -9.11 17.22
CA ASP A 311 11.27 -10.22 18.16
C ASP A 311 9.86 -10.82 18.06
N GLY A 312 9.74 -12.01 17.50
CA GLY A 312 8.45 -12.65 17.21
C GLY A 312 7.61 -12.99 18.45
N ALA A 313 8.24 -13.07 19.63
CA ALA A 313 7.53 -13.37 20.87
C ALA A 313 6.92 -12.14 21.52
N SER A 314 7.64 -11.02 21.51
CA SER A 314 7.25 -9.76 22.16
C SER A 314 6.79 -8.66 21.20
N GLY A 315 7.01 -8.82 19.89
CA GLY A 315 6.79 -7.80 18.88
C GLY A 315 7.78 -6.64 18.93
N LYS A 316 8.78 -6.64 19.83
CA LYS A 316 9.74 -5.56 19.98
C LYS A 316 10.61 -5.41 18.74
N LEU A 317 10.90 -4.15 18.40
CA LEU A 317 11.75 -3.78 17.28
C LEU A 317 13.15 -3.43 17.77
N ILE A 318 14.17 -3.91 17.04
CA ILE A 318 15.57 -3.53 17.23
C ILE A 318 16.05 -2.88 15.94
N PHE A 319 16.48 -1.62 16.01
CA PHE A 319 17.02 -0.88 14.87
C PHE A 319 18.31 -1.54 14.38
N LEU A 320 18.39 -1.84 13.08
CA LEU A 320 19.54 -2.48 12.44
C LEU A 320 20.41 -1.48 11.68
N GLY A 321 19.82 -0.40 11.20
CA GLY A 321 20.52 0.61 10.42
C GLY A 321 19.61 1.35 9.45
N SER A 322 20.23 2.28 8.72
CA SER A 322 19.54 3.11 7.72
C SER A 322 20.31 3.08 6.41
N THR A 323 19.60 2.92 5.29
CA THR A 323 20.15 2.87 3.94
C THR A 323 19.67 4.10 3.16
N PRO A 324 20.56 4.91 2.55
CA PRO A 324 20.16 5.97 1.64
C PRO A 324 19.34 5.42 0.46
N THR A 325 18.30 6.15 0.06
CA THR A 325 17.41 5.73 -1.02
C THR A 325 17.00 6.89 -1.93
N GLU A 326 15.79 6.89 -2.46
CA GLU A 326 15.27 7.93 -3.34
C GLU A 326 15.07 9.27 -2.61
N ASN A 327 15.00 10.38 -3.37
CA ASN A 327 14.73 11.69 -2.79
C ASN A 327 13.27 11.80 -2.32
N GLN A 328 13.07 12.16 -1.06
CA GLN A 328 11.78 12.25 -0.39
C GLN A 328 10.97 10.95 -0.53
N PRO A 329 11.49 9.81 0.01
CA PRO A 329 10.87 8.49 -0.16
C PRO A 329 9.56 8.44 0.63
N ARG A 330 8.43 8.37 -0.10
CA ARG A 330 7.10 8.39 0.53
C ARG A 330 6.50 7.00 0.67
N GLY A 331 6.46 6.24 -0.41
CA GLY A 331 5.87 4.91 -0.44
C GLY A 331 6.87 3.86 -0.90
N PHE A 332 6.75 2.67 -0.37
CA PHE A 332 7.49 1.49 -0.81
C PHE A 332 6.63 0.24 -0.61
N ALA A 333 7.01 -0.86 -1.23
CA ALA A 333 6.36 -2.15 -1.00
C ALA A 333 7.41 -3.26 -0.96
N ILE A 334 7.06 -4.36 -0.28
CA ILE A 334 7.84 -5.60 -0.21
C ILE A 334 7.12 -6.65 -1.06
N ASP A 335 7.86 -7.43 -1.85
CA ASP A 335 7.26 -8.51 -2.63
C ASP A 335 6.62 -9.58 -1.71
N PRO A 336 5.54 -10.25 -2.15
CA PRO A 336 4.83 -11.23 -1.32
C PRO A 336 5.67 -12.40 -0.81
N LYS A 337 6.86 -12.63 -1.37
CA LYS A 337 7.82 -13.65 -0.91
C LYS A 337 8.88 -13.07 0.03
N GLY A 338 8.92 -11.74 0.23
CA GLY A 338 9.85 -11.05 1.13
C GLY A 338 11.29 -10.97 0.64
N ARG A 339 11.54 -11.14 -0.66
CA ARG A 339 12.89 -11.18 -1.25
C ARG A 339 13.35 -9.83 -1.77
N PHE A 340 12.40 -8.98 -2.14
CA PHE A 340 12.67 -7.69 -2.78
C PHE A 340 11.79 -6.61 -2.17
N LEU A 341 12.27 -5.38 -2.23
CA LEU A 341 11.44 -4.19 -1.98
C LEU A 341 11.73 -3.12 -3.04
N VAL A 342 10.72 -2.29 -3.29
CA VAL A 342 10.81 -1.19 -4.25
C VAL A 342 10.41 0.09 -3.54
N VAL A 343 11.26 1.12 -3.63
CA VAL A 343 11.05 2.44 -3.01
C VAL A 343 10.83 3.49 -4.09
N SER A 344 9.81 4.32 -3.92
CA SER A 344 9.55 5.52 -4.73
C SER A 344 9.90 6.79 -3.96
N GLY A 345 10.28 7.85 -4.69
CA GLY A 345 10.57 9.16 -4.12
C GLY A 345 9.81 10.29 -4.82
N GLU A 346 9.12 11.13 -4.05
CA GLU A 346 8.30 12.23 -4.60
C GLU A 346 9.12 13.24 -5.39
N LYS A 347 10.44 13.33 -5.11
CA LYS A 347 11.40 14.22 -5.79
C LYS A 347 12.47 13.48 -6.56
N SER A 348 12.24 12.21 -6.87
CA SER A 348 13.09 11.42 -7.76
C SER A 348 12.40 11.23 -9.10
N ASP A 349 13.20 11.03 -10.13
CA ASP A 349 12.79 10.56 -11.46
C ASP A 349 13.03 9.05 -11.65
N THR A 350 13.38 8.38 -10.55
CA THR A 350 13.62 6.94 -10.48
C THR A 350 12.90 6.31 -9.30
N ILE A 351 12.76 4.97 -9.39
CA ILE A 351 12.47 4.07 -8.27
C ILE A 351 13.65 3.16 -8.05
N SER A 352 13.91 2.78 -6.81
CA SER A 352 14.99 1.87 -6.42
C SER A 352 14.45 0.50 -6.04
N ALA A 353 15.01 -0.57 -6.63
CA ALA A 353 14.75 -1.95 -6.22
C ALA A 353 15.92 -2.49 -5.38
N TYR A 354 15.58 -3.18 -4.31
CA TYR A 354 16.55 -3.77 -3.37
C TYR A 354 16.26 -5.24 -3.15
N ALA A 355 17.30 -6.06 -3.04
CA ALA A 355 17.22 -7.40 -2.48
C ALA A 355 17.23 -7.34 -0.96
N ILE A 356 16.42 -8.16 -0.30
CA ILE A 356 16.38 -8.33 1.15
C ILE A 356 17.17 -9.60 1.50
N ASP A 357 18.15 -9.49 2.39
CA ASP A 357 18.80 -10.65 3.00
C ASP A 357 17.88 -11.23 4.08
N GLU A 358 17.38 -12.44 3.86
CA GLU A 358 16.38 -13.11 4.73
C GLU A 358 16.91 -13.43 6.15
N THR A 359 18.23 -13.38 6.34
CA THR A 359 18.88 -13.72 7.62
C THR A 359 19.14 -12.46 8.47
N SER A 360 19.63 -11.40 7.83
CA SER A 360 20.06 -10.18 8.51
C SER A 360 19.09 -9.01 8.37
N GLY A 361 18.16 -9.05 7.41
CA GLY A 361 17.30 -7.94 7.06
C GLY A 361 18.02 -6.79 6.34
N ALA A 362 19.28 -6.98 5.97
CA ALA A 362 20.02 -5.98 5.20
C ALA A 362 19.44 -5.88 3.79
N VAL A 363 19.40 -4.64 3.26
CA VAL A 363 18.97 -4.39 1.90
C VAL A 363 20.16 -4.06 1.00
N LYS A 364 20.16 -4.63 -0.20
CA LYS A 364 21.18 -4.40 -1.22
C LYS A 364 20.54 -3.87 -2.49
N LEU A 365 20.98 -2.71 -2.98
CA LEU A 365 20.50 -2.12 -4.21
C LEU A 365 20.73 -3.07 -5.39
N ILE A 366 19.64 -3.39 -6.10
CA ILE A 366 19.67 -4.13 -7.37
C ILE A 366 19.85 -3.15 -8.52
N GLY A 367 19.05 -2.08 -8.54
CA GLY A 367 19.10 -1.06 -9.58
C GLY A 367 18.13 0.09 -9.35
N LYS A 368 18.31 1.14 -10.15
CA LYS A 368 17.38 2.26 -10.27
C LYS A 368 16.73 2.24 -11.64
N TYR A 369 15.43 2.52 -11.67
CA TYR A 369 14.62 2.43 -12.88
C TYR A 369 13.85 3.71 -13.09
N PRO A 370 13.65 4.19 -14.33
CA PRO A 370 12.88 5.40 -14.60
C PRO A 370 11.49 5.30 -14.01
N ALA A 371 11.03 6.39 -13.40
CA ALA A 371 9.68 6.58 -12.88
C ALA A 371 9.08 7.87 -13.46
N GLY A 372 7.75 8.02 -13.32
CA GLY A 372 7.08 9.26 -13.60
C GLY A 372 7.29 10.28 -12.47
N LYS A 373 6.85 11.52 -12.71
CA LYS A 373 7.00 12.62 -11.76
C LYS A 373 6.06 12.49 -10.58
N GLY A 374 6.58 12.79 -9.39
CA GLY A 374 5.82 12.70 -8.15
C GLY A 374 5.50 11.27 -7.75
N ALA A 375 6.42 10.30 -8.02
CA ALA A 375 6.27 8.90 -7.62
C ALA A 375 6.14 8.78 -6.10
N ASN A 376 5.00 8.23 -5.60
CA ASN A 376 4.68 8.36 -4.17
C ASN A 376 4.01 7.15 -3.52
N TRP A 377 3.51 6.18 -4.29
CA TRP A 377 2.91 4.96 -3.77
C TRP A 377 3.34 3.76 -4.59
N VAL A 378 3.57 2.63 -3.95
CA VAL A 378 4.02 1.39 -4.59
C VAL A 378 3.15 0.24 -4.14
N GLU A 379 2.67 -0.56 -5.08
CA GLU A 379 2.06 -1.87 -4.83
C GLU A 379 2.84 -2.95 -5.58
N ILE A 380 3.01 -4.12 -4.95
CA ILE A 380 3.62 -5.29 -5.58
C ILE A 380 2.65 -6.45 -5.53
N VAL A 381 2.37 -7.02 -6.69
CA VAL A 381 1.44 -8.13 -6.86
C VAL A 381 2.17 -9.31 -7.50
N SER A 382 2.05 -10.49 -6.91
CA SER A 382 2.58 -11.74 -7.47
C SER A 382 1.44 -12.69 -7.80
N PHE A 383 1.49 -13.30 -8.97
CA PHE A 383 0.55 -14.33 -9.43
C PHE A 383 1.17 -15.73 -9.39
N ASP A 384 2.38 -15.87 -8.82
CA ASP A 384 3.12 -17.12 -8.65
C ASP A 384 2.53 -17.98 -7.51
#